data_0d9fb643cc9c923a0bb0565a77769605
#
_entry.id   0d9fb643cc9c923a0bb0565a77769605
#
_cell.length_a   1.000
_cell.length_b   1.000
_cell.length_c   1.000
_cell.angle_alpha   90.00
_cell.angle_beta   90.00
_cell.angle_gamma   90.00
#
_symmetry.space_group_name_H-M   'P 1'
#
loop_
_entity.id
_entity.type
_entity.pdbx_description
1 polymer ?
#
loop_
_entity_poly.entity_id
_entity_poly.type
_entity_poly.pdbx_seq_one_letter_code
_entity_poly.pdbx_strand_id
1 'polypeptide(L)'
;MNEELILETIKEYLIDDETKYIKDAALMALKKLNGYGYEGVDVEMLTLHALSVREFILNYCNIEKMPNGLKFTYVNMICASYLELYVVKNYVNSEDNEKAIAASVASITEGDVSVTYKDNASSDRVLNAKALIGSLMDGYRAYLTRYRRMVW
;
A
#
# COMPACT_ATOMS: atom_id res chain seq x y z
N MET A 1 17.89 -11.00 8.32
CA MET A 1 16.61 -11.68 8.55
C MET A 1 15.52 -11.18 7.60
N ASN A 2 15.07 -9.94 7.67
CA ASN A 2 14.03 -9.45 6.76
C ASN A 2 14.45 -9.47 5.28
N GLU A 3 15.71 -9.20 4.99
CA GLU A 3 16.25 -9.23 3.62
C GLU A 3 16.30 -10.64 3.03
N GLU A 4 16.64 -11.63 3.84
CA GLU A 4 16.65 -13.04 3.43
C GLU A 4 15.24 -13.55 3.14
N LEU A 5 14.28 -13.24 4.02
CA LEU A 5 12.88 -13.62 3.85
C LEU A 5 12.28 -12.97 2.58
N ILE A 6 12.57 -11.70 2.32
CA ILE A 6 12.14 -11.03 1.08
C ILE A 6 12.72 -11.75 -0.14
N LEU A 7 14.01 -12.09 -0.12
CA LEU A 7 14.66 -12.78 -1.22
C LEU A 7 14.08 -14.18 -1.47
N GLU A 8 13.80 -14.93 -0.41
CA GLU A 8 13.16 -16.24 -0.50
C GLU A 8 11.79 -16.13 -1.14
N THR A 9 10.96 -15.22 -0.63
CA THR A 9 9.61 -15.00 -1.17
C THR A 9 9.65 -14.57 -2.64
N ILE A 10 10.55 -13.67 -3.02
CA ILE A 10 10.66 -13.25 -4.42
C ILE A 10 11.06 -14.44 -5.33
N LYS A 11 12.03 -15.24 -4.92
CA LYS A 11 12.50 -16.38 -5.71
C LYS A 11 11.44 -17.46 -5.89
N GLU A 12 10.52 -17.60 -4.96
CA GLU A 12 9.42 -18.54 -5.06
C GLU A 12 8.43 -18.19 -6.18
N TYR A 13 8.20 -16.89 -6.41
CA TYR A 13 7.16 -16.40 -7.32
C TYR A 13 7.70 -15.74 -8.60
N LEU A 14 8.98 -15.43 -8.66
CA LEU A 14 9.57 -14.66 -9.77
C LEU A 14 10.79 -15.39 -10.36
N ILE A 15 10.79 -15.56 -11.68
CA ILE A 15 11.84 -16.25 -12.44
C ILE A 15 12.68 -15.27 -13.28
N ASP A 16 12.61 -13.96 -13.03
CA ASP A 16 13.30 -12.96 -13.83
C ASP A 16 14.40 -12.18 -13.09
N ASP A 17 15.15 -11.33 -13.83
CA ASP A 17 16.31 -10.59 -13.34
C ASP A 17 15.97 -9.38 -12.43
N GLU A 18 14.69 -9.14 -12.11
CA GLU A 18 14.28 -7.96 -11.33
C GLU A 18 14.29 -8.18 -9.80
N THR A 19 14.77 -9.33 -9.35
CA THR A 19 14.81 -9.69 -7.91
C THR A 19 15.45 -8.59 -7.05
N LYS A 20 16.56 -8.01 -7.50
CA LYS A 20 17.25 -6.93 -6.78
C LYS A 20 16.38 -5.67 -6.69
N TYR A 21 15.74 -5.29 -7.80
CA TYR A 21 14.88 -4.11 -7.85
C TYR A 21 13.70 -4.23 -6.88
N ILE A 22 13.04 -5.39 -6.88
CA ILE A 22 11.89 -5.68 -6.01
C ILE A 22 12.32 -5.74 -4.55
N LYS A 23 13.44 -6.41 -4.25
CA LYS A 23 14.01 -6.48 -2.91
C LYS A 23 14.28 -5.09 -2.34
N ASP A 24 14.96 -4.25 -3.10
CA ASP A 24 15.28 -2.87 -2.67
C ASP A 24 14.00 -2.06 -2.43
N ALA A 25 13.00 -2.20 -3.30
CA ALA A 25 11.72 -1.53 -3.14
C ALA A 25 10.94 -2.01 -1.91
N ALA A 26 10.91 -3.32 -1.65
CA ALA A 26 10.26 -3.90 -0.48
C ALA A 26 10.94 -3.44 0.83
N LEU A 27 12.28 -3.39 0.88
CA LEU A 27 13.02 -2.86 2.02
C LEU A 27 12.75 -1.36 2.25
N MET A 28 12.66 -0.58 1.17
CA MET A 28 12.30 0.84 1.27
C MET A 28 10.86 1.01 1.79
N ALA A 29 9.93 0.19 1.31
CA ALA A 29 8.54 0.20 1.78
C ALA A 29 8.45 -0.17 3.27
N LEU A 30 9.18 -1.18 3.72
CA LEU A 30 9.26 -1.57 5.12
C LEU A 30 9.77 -0.43 6.00
N LYS A 31 10.87 0.22 5.60
CA LYS A 31 11.41 1.40 6.32
C LYS A 31 10.41 2.53 6.39
N LYS A 32 9.68 2.77 5.29
CA LYS A 32 8.68 3.83 5.21
C LYS A 32 7.48 3.56 6.13
N LEU A 33 6.96 2.33 6.14
CA LEU A 33 5.87 1.92 7.02
C LEU A 33 6.26 2.03 8.50
N ASN A 34 7.45 1.57 8.86
CA ASN A 34 7.99 1.73 10.22
C ASN A 34 8.15 3.21 10.59
N GLY A 35 8.59 4.06 9.67
CA GLY A 35 8.69 5.52 9.85
C GLY A 35 7.32 6.19 10.08
N TYR A 36 6.25 5.62 9.58
CA TYR A 36 4.87 6.08 9.84
C TYR A 36 4.28 5.53 11.15
N GLY A 37 5.04 4.71 11.89
CA GLY A 37 4.62 4.15 13.18
C GLY A 37 3.80 2.85 13.06
N TYR A 38 3.82 2.19 11.90
CA TYR A 38 3.22 0.88 11.73
C TYR A 38 4.21 -0.20 12.18
N GLU A 39 3.98 -0.75 13.37
CA GLU A 39 4.78 -1.83 13.93
C GLU A 39 4.22 -3.21 13.53
N GLY A 40 5.08 -4.22 13.55
CA GLY A 40 4.68 -5.59 13.26
C GLY A 40 4.31 -5.84 11.79
N VAL A 41 4.96 -5.13 10.87
CA VAL A 41 4.78 -5.35 9.43
C VAL A 41 5.17 -6.78 9.08
N ASP A 42 4.22 -7.51 8.49
CA ASP A 42 4.45 -8.83 7.94
C ASP A 42 5.26 -8.70 6.65
N VAL A 43 6.53 -9.08 6.70
CA VAL A 43 7.49 -8.91 5.61
C VAL A 43 7.16 -9.79 4.41
N GLU A 44 6.66 -10.98 4.64
CA GLU A 44 6.23 -11.90 3.58
C GLU A 44 5.03 -11.32 2.82
N MET A 45 4.00 -10.90 3.55
CA MET A 45 2.84 -10.25 2.95
C MET A 45 3.21 -8.95 2.24
N LEU A 46 4.10 -8.13 2.80
CA LEU A 46 4.60 -6.92 2.15
C LEU A 46 5.29 -7.24 0.82
N THR A 47 6.06 -8.33 0.78
CA THR A 47 6.74 -8.78 -0.44
C THR A 47 5.76 -9.28 -1.50
N LEU A 48 4.71 -10.01 -1.09
CA LEU A 48 3.62 -10.41 -2.00
C LEU A 48 2.88 -9.19 -2.58
N HIS A 49 2.64 -8.16 -1.77
CA HIS A 49 2.11 -6.89 -2.27
C HIS A 49 3.06 -6.21 -3.26
N ALA A 50 4.38 -6.26 -3.01
CA ALA A 50 5.37 -5.74 -3.95
C ALA A 50 5.30 -6.45 -5.31
N LEU A 51 5.20 -7.77 -5.32
CA LEU A 51 5.05 -8.55 -6.54
C LEU A 51 3.73 -8.23 -7.28
N SER A 52 2.62 -8.14 -6.56
CA SER A 52 1.31 -7.80 -7.13
C SER A 52 1.29 -6.40 -7.75
N VAL A 53 1.84 -5.41 -7.07
CA VAL A 53 1.91 -4.03 -7.58
C VAL A 53 2.84 -3.94 -8.79
N ARG A 54 3.95 -4.68 -8.80
CA ARG A 54 4.81 -4.79 -9.98
C ARG A 54 4.02 -5.28 -11.19
N GLU A 55 3.33 -6.38 -11.04
CA GLU A 55 2.53 -6.96 -12.12
C GLU A 55 1.46 -5.98 -12.62
N PHE A 56 0.79 -5.30 -11.72
CA PHE A 56 -0.16 -4.24 -12.08
C PHE A 56 0.51 -3.13 -12.92
N ILE A 57 1.68 -2.63 -12.51
CA ILE A 57 2.39 -1.57 -13.23
C ILE A 57 2.82 -2.04 -14.61
N LEU A 58 3.39 -3.24 -14.72
CA LEU A 58 3.82 -3.79 -16.02
C LEU A 58 2.65 -3.93 -16.98
N ASN A 59 1.52 -4.44 -16.50
CA ASN A 59 0.30 -4.61 -17.29
C ASN A 59 -0.32 -3.25 -17.67
N TYR A 60 -0.43 -2.32 -16.72
CA TYR A 60 -1.01 -0.99 -16.96
C TYR A 60 -0.18 -0.18 -17.97
N CYS A 61 1.14 -0.22 -17.82
CA CYS A 61 2.06 0.51 -18.71
C CYS A 61 2.37 -0.24 -20.00
N ASN A 62 2.02 -1.52 -20.10
CA ASN A 62 2.38 -2.40 -21.20
C ASN A 62 3.90 -2.41 -21.46
N ILE A 63 4.66 -2.68 -20.40
CA ILE A 63 6.11 -2.76 -20.37
C ILE A 63 6.55 -4.10 -19.79
N GLU A 64 7.74 -4.56 -20.15
CA GLU A 64 8.28 -5.85 -19.72
C GLU A 64 9.11 -5.76 -18.44
N LYS A 65 9.70 -4.60 -18.16
CA LYS A 65 10.59 -4.36 -17.01
C LYS A 65 10.24 -3.07 -16.30
N MET A 66 10.49 -3.05 -14.99
CA MET A 66 10.26 -1.88 -14.15
C MET A 66 11.29 -0.77 -14.46
N PRO A 67 10.85 0.43 -14.87
CA PRO A 67 11.75 1.56 -15.08
C PRO A 67 12.30 2.09 -13.75
N ASN A 68 13.58 2.48 -13.73
CA ASN A 68 14.19 3.09 -12.54
C ASN A 68 13.47 4.36 -12.08
N GLY A 69 12.90 5.12 -13.02
CA GLY A 69 12.14 6.34 -12.72
C GLY A 69 10.83 6.11 -11.96
N LEU A 70 10.32 4.88 -11.94
CA LEU A 70 9.10 4.51 -11.18
C LEU A 70 9.39 3.95 -9.79
N LYS A 71 10.64 3.85 -9.36
CA LYS A 71 10.99 3.18 -8.11
C LYS A 71 10.26 3.75 -6.89
N PHE A 72 10.26 5.06 -6.72
CA PHE A 72 9.56 5.70 -5.59
C PHE A 72 8.04 5.61 -5.70
N THR A 73 7.48 5.73 -6.90
CA THR A 73 6.05 5.49 -7.16
C THR A 73 5.67 4.06 -6.79
N TYR A 74 6.48 3.10 -7.20
CA TYR A 74 6.32 1.69 -6.87
C TYR A 74 6.33 1.45 -5.35
N VAL A 75 7.30 2.03 -4.63
CA VAL A 75 7.37 1.95 -3.15
C VAL A 75 6.11 2.54 -2.51
N ASN A 76 5.62 3.68 -2.99
CA ASN A 76 4.40 4.29 -2.47
C ASN A 76 3.17 3.39 -2.70
N MET A 77 3.07 2.77 -3.87
CA MET A 77 1.99 1.85 -4.19
C MET A 77 2.04 0.57 -3.34
N ILE A 78 3.24 0.05 -3.06
CA ILE A 78 3.42 -1.09 -2.12
C ILE A 78 2.90 -0.71 -0.73
N CYS A 79 3.32 0.44 -0.22
CA CYS A 79 2.86 0.92 1.09
C CYS A 79 1.34 1.10 1.13
N ALA A 80 0.74 1.71 0.11
CA ALA A 80 -0.71 1.91 0.03
C ALA A 80 -1.47 0.57 0.01
N SER A 81 -1.03 -0.35 -0.83
CA SER A 81 -1.63 -1.69 -0.95
C SER A 81 -1.53 -2.48 0.37
N TYR A 82 -0.38 -2.43 1.04
CA TYR A 82 -0.20 -3.09 2.33
C TYR A 82 -1.05 -2.45 3.44
N LEU A 83 -1.16 -1.12 3.46
CA LEU A 83 -1.97 -0.39 4.45
C LEU A 83 -3.45 -0.70 4.32
N GLU A 84 -3.96 -0.91 3.12
CA GLU A 84 -5.34 -1.38 2.92
C GLU A 84 -5.57 -2.72 3.63
N LEU A 85 -4.65 -3.68 3.46
CA LEU A 85 -4.71 -4.96 4.17
C LEU A 85 -4.57 -4.79 5.69
N TYR A 86 -3.65 -3.94 6.12
CA TYR A 86 -3.41 -3.65 7.54
C TYR A 86 -4.66 -3.08 8.22
N VAL A 87 -5.34 -2.16 7.56
CA VAL A 87 -6.61 -1.59 8.04
C VAL A 87 -7.67 -2.68 8.16
N VAL A 88 -7.84 -3.51 7.14
CA VAL A 88 -8.80 -4.62 7.17
C VAL A 88 -8.49 -5.59 8.30
N LYS A 89 -7.24 -6.02 8.44
CA LYS A 89 -6.82 -7.01 9.45
C LYS A 89 -7.01 -6.52 10.89
N ASN A 90 -6.66 -5.26 11.16
CA ASN A 90 -6.62 -4.75 12.52
C ASN A 90 -7.89 -4.02 12.96
N TYR A 91 -8.73 -3.59 12.01
CA TYR A 91 -9.88 -2.74 12.32
C TYR A 91 -11.22 -3.29 11.86
N VAL A 92 -11.28 -4.20 10.92
CA VAL A 92 -12.56 -4.79 10.45
C VAL A 92 -12.96 -6.00 11.30
N ASN A 93 -12.00 -6.70 11.89
CA ASN A 93 -12.24 -7.94 12.64
C ASN A 93 -12.46 -7.75 14.15
N SER A 94 -12.48 -6.54 14.68
CA SER A 94 -12.80 -6.27 16.09
C SER A 94 -14.25 -5.78 16.22
N GLU A 95 -14.96 -6.28 17.23
CA GLU A 95 -16.38 -5.93 17.50
C GLU A 95 -16.59 -4.41 17.71
N ASP A 96 -15.55 -3.68 18.10
CA ASP A 96 -15.56 -2.22 18.21
C ASP A 96 -15.55 -1.49 16.86
N ASN A 97 -15.34 -2.21 15.75
CA ASN A 97 -15.16 -1.60 14.43
C ASN A 97 -16.44 -1.43 13.64
N GLU A 98 -17.50 -2.17 13.90
CA GLU A 98 -18.80 -1.92 13.25
C GLU A 98 -19.27 -0.49 13.55
N LYS A 99 -19.00 0.00 14.76
CA LYS A 99 -19.29 1.38 15.16
C LYS A 99 -18.36 2.41 14.49
N ALA A 100 -17.08 2.10 14.35
CA ALA A 100 -16.11 2.99 13.71
C ALA A 100 -16.32 3.10 12.19
N ILE A 101 -16.67 2.00 11.53
CA ILE A 101 -17.01 1.97 10.11
C ILE A 101 -18.35 2.69 9.88
N ALA A 102 -19.36 2.46 10.71
CA ALA A 102 -20.63 3.17 10.63
C ALA A 102 -20.46 4.67 10.85
N ALA A 103 -19.62 5.10 11.80
CA ALA A 103 -19.31 6.51 12.03
C ALA A 103 -18.53 7.14 10.87
N SER A 104 -17.59 6.40 10.23
CA SER A 104 -16.85 6.91 9.06
C SER A 104 -17.73 6.99 7.81
N VAL A 105 -18.69 6.10 7.65
CA VAL A 105 -19.67 6.13 6.55
C VAL A 105 -20.70 7.25 6.78
N ALA A 106 -21.16 7.46 8.01
CA ALA A 106 -22.07 8.54 8.35
C ALA A 106 -21.46 9.92 8.13
N SER A 107 -20.16 10.11 8.36
CA SER A 107 -19.45 11.37 8.11
C SER A 107 -19.28 11.71 6.62
N ILE A 108 -19.43 10.72 5.71
CA ILE A 108 -19.35 10.92 4.26
C ILE A 108 -20.73 11.31 3.67
N THR A 109 -21.83 10.96 4.32
CA THR A 109 -23.19 11.12 3.77
C THR A 109 -23.88 12.43 4.15
N GLU A 110 -23.41 13.13 5.19
CA GLU A 110 -24.01 14.39 5.65
C GLU A 110 -22.97 15.51 5.65
N GLY A 111 -22.84 16.18 4.53
CA GLY A 111 -21.82 17.18 4.23
C GLY A 111 -21.89 18.49 5.02
N ASP A 112 -22.61 18.60 6.14
CA ASP A 112 -22.73 19.87 6.87
C ASP A 112 -22.87 19.78 8.40
N VAL A 113 -22.60 18.61 8.99
CA VAL A 113 -22.60 18.49 10.45
C VAL A 113 -21.27 17.88 10.89
N SER A 114 -20.36 18.71 11.37
CA SER A 114 -19.17 18.29 12.09
C SER A 114 -19.59 17.73 13.46
N VAL A 115 -19.94 16.45 13.52
CA VAL A 115 -20.11 15.75 14.78
C VAL A 115 -18.75 15.25 15.22
N THR A 116 -18.15 15.98 16.15
CA THR A 116 -16.93 15.58 16.83
C THR A 116 -17.30 14.46 17.81
N TYR A 117 -17.14 13.21 17.39
CA TYR A 117 -17.19 12.08 18.33
C TYR A 117 -15.89 12.11 19.15
N LYS A 118 -15.94 12.64 20.35
CA LYS A 118 -14.92 12.41 21.36
C LYS A 118 -14.94 10.93 21.73
N ASP A 119 -13.79 10.30 21.71
CA ASP A 119 -13.44 8.98 22.22
C ASP A 119 -13.48 7.79 21.25
N ASN A 120 -12.77 7.89 20.13
CA ASN A 120 -12.39 6.67 19.42
C ASN A 120 -10.99 6.80 18.82
N ALA A 121 -9.96 6.51 19.62
CA ALA A 121 -8.57 6.41 19.15
C ALA A 121 -8.41 5.39 17.99
N SER A 122 -9.31 4.40 17.86
CA SER A 122 -9.36 3.46 16.76
C SER A 122 -9.92 4.09 15.47
N SER A 123 -10.94 4.95 15.56
CA SER A 123 -11.50 5.65 14.38
C SER A 123 -10.53 6.65 13.77
N ASP A 124 -9.79 7.38 14.63
CA ASP A 124 -8.76 8.32 14.17
C ASP A 124 -7.61 7.62 13.46
N ARG A 125 -7.20 6.43 13.93
CA ARG A 125 -6.19 5.61 13.26
C ARG A 125 -6.64 5.11 11.89
N VAL A 126 -7.90 4.69 11.75
CA VAL A 126 -8.48 4.27 10.47
C VAL A 126 -8.56 5.46 9.51
N LEU A 127 -9.03 6.62 9.96
CA LEU A 127 -9.10 7.84 9.16
C LEU A 127 -7.70 8.30 8.72
N ASN A 128 -6.72 8.27 9.62
CA ASN A 128 -5.34 8.61 9.31
C ASN A 128 -4.71 7.61 8.33
N ALA A 129 -4.98 6.32 8.47
CA ALA A 129 -4.53 5.31 7.53
C ALA A 129 -5.16 5.51 6.15
N LYS A 130 -6.47 5.77 6.06
CA LYS A 130 -7.15 6.08 4.79
C LYS A 130 -6.62 7.35 4.13
N ALA A 131 -6.38 8.41 4.91
CA ALA A 131 -5.78 9.65 4.41
C ALA A 131 -4.37 9.42 3.88
N LEU A 132 -3.56 8.60 4.59
CA LEU A 132 -2.23 8.23 4.15
C LEU A 132 -2.26 7.38 2.88
N ILE A 133 -3.14 6.40 2.78
CA ILE A 133 -3.36 5.60 1.56
C ILE A 133 -3.70 6.52 0.39
N GLY A 134 -4.64 7.45 0.57
CA GLY A 134 -5.01 8.44 -0.44
C GLY A 134 -3.81 9.27 -0.89
N SER A 135 -3.04 9.81 0.03
CA SER A 135 -1.85 10.61 -0.28
C SER A 135 -0.75 9.82 -1.01
N LEU A 136 -0.59 8.54 -0.69
CA LEU A 136 0.38 7.66 -1.35
C LEU A 136 -0.07 7.23 -2.76
N MET A 137 -1.37 7.19 -2.99
CA MET A 137 -1.96 6.83 -4.30
C MET A 137 -2.20 8.04 -5.19
N ASP A 138 -2.26 9.24 -4.62
CA ASP A 138 -2.46 10.46 -5.38
C ASP A 138 -1.34 10.69 -6.40
N GLY A 139 -1.71 10.91 -7.64
CA GLY A 139 -0.78 11.21 -8.72
C GLY A 139 -0.03 10.01 -9.32
N TYR A 140 -0.12 8.80 -8.76
CA TYR A 140 0.58 7.65 -9.35
C TYR A 140 0.13 7.36 -10.79
N ARG A 141 -1.14 7.59 -11.11
CA ARG A 141 -1.66 7.45 -12.48
C ARG A 141 -0.95 8.38 -13.47
N ALA A 142 -0.70 9.63 -13.07
CA ALA A 142 0.03 10.59 -13.90
C ALA A 142 1.46 10.14 -14.18
N TYR A 143 2.14 9.58 -13.15
CA TYR A 143 3.47 9.03 -13.31
C TYR A 143 3.49 7.78 -14.19
N LEU A 144 2.56 6.85 -13.98
CA LEU A 144 2.46 5.63 -14.77
C LEU A 144 2.13 5.94 -16.24
N THR A 145 1.29 6.93 -16.51
CA THR A 145 0.91 7.31 -17.88
C THR A 145 2.12 7.73 -18.70
N ARG A 146 3.15 8.35 -18.11
CA ARG A 146 4.39 8.71 -18.80
C ARG A 146 5.17 7.51 -19.32
N TYR A 147 5.03 6.37 -18.68
CA TYR A 147 5.72 5.11 -19.03
C TYR A 147 4.85 4.17 -19.86
N ARG A 148 3.59 4.52 -20.07
CA ARG A 148 2.66 3.69 -20.82
C ARG A 148 3.05 3.62 -22.29
N ARG A 149 3.25 2.41 -22.79
CA ARG A 149 3.48 2.14 -24.21
C ARG A 149 2.14 1.82 -24.87
N MET A 150 1.85 2.51 -25.97
CA MET A 150 0.73 2.15 -26.83
C MET A 150 1.11 0.93 -27.66
N VAL A 151 0.26 -0.09 -27.65
CA VAL A 151 0.32 -1.19 -28.62
C VAL A 151 -0.58 -0.79 -29.78
N TRP A 152 0.03 -0.70 -30.95
CA TRP A 152 -0.67 -0.48 -32.18
C TRP A 152 -0.98 -1.82 -32.85
#